data_324dc23d0393edd51a7c9e0fb3bef526
#
_entry.id   324dc23d0393edd51a7c9e0fb3bef526
#
_cell.length_a   1.000
_cell.length_b   1.000
_cell.length_c   1.000
_cell.angle_alpha   90.00
_cell.angle_beta   90.00
_cell.angle_gamma   90.00
#
_symmetry.space_group_name_H-M   'P 1'
#
loop_
_entity.id
_entity.type
_entity.pdbx_description
1 polymer ?
#
loop_
_entity_poly.entity_id
_entity_poly.type
_entity_poly.pdbx_seq_one_letter_code
_entity_poly.pdbx_strand_id
1 'polypeptide(L)'
;MNTDIPSSIVLMREQKYSHLMRLWLCELWLLLLGSGLNAYFLPHEEDVDFINEYVTLHNDLRGNVYPRGSNLRFMTWDVALSRTARAWGKKCVFKPNIHLEEIHMAHPTFNGIGENMWVGPENEFTATVAIKSWYAEKKYFNFENGTCSKNCSNYMQIVWDNSYKVGCAVTPCKRIQNIRHAALFICNYAPGGALSRRPYEPGVFCTRCGNRDKCTDFLCNYQFWYPSWEVPRPIICDPLCIFVLLLRLLFFIMCVIIVLIVQPYFPNILLEQQMVFTPELSIIEKGKGGRKAEKEEDKMKYEGEKEEEEEKEEEEEEGDEL
;
A
#
# COMPACT_ATOMS: atom_id res chain seq x y z
N MET A 1 -54.12 -10.86 41.21
CA MET A 1 -54.42 -10.34 39.86
C MET A 1 -53.26 -10.72 38.97
N ASN A 2 -53.35 -11.89 38.34
CA ASN A 2 -52.37 -12.31 37.34
C ASN A 2 -52.78 -11.67 36.01
N THR A 3 -51.92 -10.81 35.48
CA THR A 3 -52.08 -10.28 34.13
C THR A 3 -51.26 -11.18 33.20
N ASP A 4 -51.91 -12.19 32.67
CA ASP A 4 -51.37 -13.00 31.58
C ASP A 4 -51.24 -12.13 30.33
N ILE A 5 -50.03 -11.82 29.91
CA ILE A 5 -49.74 -11.15 28.63
C ILE A 5 -50.01 -12.18 27.52
N PRO A 6 -50.92 -11.89 26.58
CA PRO A 6 -51.30 -12.86 25.54
C PRO A 6 -50.09 -13.21 24.66
N SER A 7 -49.84 -14.51 24.51
CA SER A 7 -48.73 -15.11 23.74
C SER A 7 -48.63 -14.61 22.34
N SER A 8 -49.70 -14.05 21.73
CA SER A 8 -49.76 -13.45 20.41
C SER A 8 -48.98 -12.16 20.30
N ILE A 9 -48.83 -11.37 21.39
CA ILE A 9 -48.08 -10.11 21.39
C ILE A 9 -46.57 -10.38 21.41
N VAL A 10 -46.17 -11.45 22.11
CA VAL A 10 -44.73 -11.85 22.14
C VAL A 10 -44.28 -12.35 20.78
N LEU A 11 -45.08 -13.17 20.10
CA LEU A 11 -44.80 -13.69 18.75
C LEU A 11 -44.71 -12.59 17.69
N MET A 12 -45.59 -11.57 17.73
CA MET A 12 -45.51 -10.42 16.82
C MET A 12 -44.26 -9.54 17.03
N ARG A 13 -43.81 -9.46 18.29
CA ARG A 13 -42.61 -8.67 18.62
C ARG A 13 -41.35 -9.35 18.12
N GLU A 14 -41.22 -10.66 18.22
CA GLU A 14 -40.07 -11.43 17.71
C GLU A 14 -39.99 -11.41 16.20
N GLN A 15 -41.14 -11.51 15.51
CA GLN A 15 -41.18 -11.45 14.07
C GLN A 15 -40.72 -10.08 13.52
N LYS A 16 -41.03 -9.00 14.22
CA LYS A 16 -40.63 -7.64 13.88
C LYS A 16 -39.11 -7.40 14.04
N TYR A 17 -38.48 -7.97 15.08
CA TYR A 17 -37.04 -7.90 15.28
C TYR A 17 -36.26 -8.73 14.26
N SER A 18 -36.79 -9.89 13.85
CA SER A 18 -36.19 -10.71 12.79
C SER A 18 -36.20 -9.99 11.44
N HIS A 19 -37.28 -9.32 11.10
CA HIS A 19 -37.38 -8.50 9.87
C HIS A 19 -36.45 -7.28 9.91
N LEU A 20 -36.38 -6.58 11.03
CA LEU A 20 -35.47 -5.43 11.20
C LEU A 20 -34.00 -5.86 11.10
N MET A 21 -33.61 -6.98 11.70
CA MET A 21 -32.25 -7.50 11.62
C MET A 21 -31.88 -7.95 10.22
N ARG A 22 -32.81 -8.53 9.46
CA ARG A 22 -32.61 -8.86 8.04
C ARG A 22 -32.42 -7.62 7.17
N LEU A 23 -33.21 -6.58 7.40
CA LEU A 23 -33.07 -5.29 6.71
C LEU A 23 -31.71 -4.62 7.04
N TRP A 24 -31.31 -4.63 8.32
CA TRP A 24 -30.00 -4.12 8.74
C TRP A 24 -28.83 -4.86 8.11
N LEU A 25 -28.92 -6.19 8.00
CA LEU A 25 -27.91 -7.00 7.31
C LEU A 25 -27.89 -6.72 5.81
N CYS A 26 -29.04 -6.53 5.17
CA CYS A 26 -29.09 -6.11 3.76
C CYS A 26 -28.50 -4.71 3.55
N GLU A 27 -28.80 -3.74 4.43
CA GLU A 27 -28.20 -2.41 4.35
C GLU A 27 -26.69 -2.43 4.58
N LEU A 28 -26.21 -3.24 5.56
CA LEU A 28 -24.77 -3.42 5.78
C LEU A 28 -24.09 -4.06 4.57
N TRP A 29 -24.74 -5.03 3.92
CA TRP A 29 -24.24 -5.64 2.68
C TRP A 29 -24.22 -4.66 1.52
N LEU A 30 -25.26 -3.84 1.36
CA LEU A 30 -25.31 -2.78 0.34
C LEU A 30 -24.27 -1.69 0.59
N LEU A 31 -24.00 -1.34 1.85
CA LEU A 31 -22.92 -0.41 2.21
C LEU A 31 -21.54 -1.01 1.94
N LEU A 32 -21.33 -2.30 2.19
CA LEU A 32 -20.08 -2.98 1.88
C LEU A 32 -19.86 -3.15 0.37
N LEU A 33 -20.92 -3.38 -0.39
CA LEU A 33 -20.87 -3.44 -1.85
C LEU A 33 -20.78 -2.04 -2.48
N GLY A 34 -21.44 -1.04 -1.90
CA GLY A 34 -21.45 0.35 -2.39
C GLY A 34 -20.14 1.12 -2.10
N SER A 35 -19.36 0.73 -1.12
CA SER A 35 -18.05 1.35 -0.84
C SER A 35 -16.97 1.03 -1.88
N GLY A 36 -17.25 0.15 -2.84
CA GLY A 36 -16.35 -0.18 -3.95
C GLY A 36 -16.51 0.70 -5.20
N LEU A 37 -17.50 1.60 -5.25
CA LEU A 37 -17.77 2.40 -6.43
C LEU A 37 -17.20 3.82 -6.26
N ASN A 38 -16.13 4.07 -7.04
CA ASN A 38 -15.47 5.36 -7.27
C ASN A 38 -14.40 5.84 -6.28
N ALA A 39 -13.63 4.98 -5.68
CA ALA A 39 -12.31 5.40 -5.24
C ALA A 39 -11.41 5.50 -6.50
N TYR A 40 -11.02 6.71 -6.89
CA TYR A 40 -9.94 6.91 -7.85
C TYR A 40 -8.65 6.40 -7.17
N PHE A 41 -8.27 5.17 -7.50
CA PHE A 41 -7.03 4.59 -6.98
C PHE A 41 -5.89 4.98 -7.91
N LEU A 42 -4.92 5.70 -7.35
CA LEU A 42 -3.64 5.87 -8.01
C LEU A 42 -2.99 4.49 -8.19
N PRO A 43 -2.33 4.23 -9.34
CA PRO A 43 -1.74 2.94 -9.61
C PRO A 43 -0.64 2.60 -8.59
N HIS A 44 -0.53 1.31 -8.28
CA HIS A 44 0.52 0.81 -7.41
C HIS A 44 1.82 0.62 -8.20
N GLU A 45 2.99 0.72 -7.54
CA GLU A 45 4.30 0.52 -8.19
C GLU A 45 4.53 -0.89 -8.71
N GLU A 46 3.69 -1.85 -8.36
CA GLU A 46 3.73 -3.24 -8.83
C GLU A 46 2.66 -3.52 -9.89
N ASP A 47 1.88 -2.50 -10.28
CA ASP A 47 0.91 -2.61 -11.37
C ASP A 47 1.66 -2.73 -12.70
N VAL A 48 1.40 -3.83 -13.41
CA VAL A 48 2.11 -4.18 -14.66
C VAL A 48 1.82 -3.21 -15.77
N ASP A 49 0.58 -2.75 -15.91
CA ASP A 49 0.20 -1.81 -16.95
C ASP A 49 0.87 -0.45 -16.70
N PHE A 50 0.91 -0.04 -15.45
CA PHE A 50 1.60 1.16 -15.00
C PHE A 50 3.12 1.10 -15.24
N ILE A 51 3.77 -0.03 -14.91
CA ILE A 51 5.18 -0.26 -15.16
C ILE A 51 5.47 -0.21 -16.67
N ASN A 52 4.66 -0.89 -17.47
CA ASN A 52 4.81 -0.92 -18.92
C ASN A 52 4.62 0.47 -19.52
N GLU A 53 3.63 1.25 -19.07
CA GLU A 53 3.43 2.62 -19.53
C GLU A 53 4.66 3.49 -19.24
N TYR A 54 5.21 3.41 -18.03
CA TYR A 54 6.37 4.21 -17.65
C TYR A 54 7.62 3.86 -18.45
N VAL A 55 7.93 2.58 -18.53
CA VAL A 55 9.13 2.12 -19.26
C VAL A 55 9.02 2.42 -20.74
N THR A 56 7.88 2.15 -21.36
CA THR A 56 7.63 2.42 -22.78
C THR A 56 7.76 3.92 -23.06
N LEU A 57 7.10 4.77 -22.27
CA LEU A 57 7.15 6.22 -22.49
C LEU A 57 8.58 6.78 -22.34
N HIS A 58 9.37 6.30 -21.37
CA HIS A 58 10.77 6.70 -21.24
C HIS A 58 11.58 6.29 -22.47
N ASN A 59 11.43 5.05 -22.95
CA ASN A 59 12.16 4.55 -24.11
C ASN A 59 11.75 5.28 -25.40
N ASP A 60 10.48 5.56 -25.59
CA ASP A 60 9.97 6.36 -26.71
C ASP A 60 10.59 7.76 -26.73
N LEU A 61 10.62 8.44 -25.60
CA LEU A 61 11.21 9.77 -25.48
C LEU A 61 12.73 9.76 -25.72
N ARG A 62 13.43 8.73 -25.26
CA ARG A 62 14.86 8.54 -25.43
C ARG A 62 15.23 8.18 -26.89
N GLY A 63 14.44 7.32 -27.53
CA GLY A 63 14.63 6.94 -28.92
C GLY A 63 14.38 8.08 -29.93
N ASN A 64 13.58 9.08 -29.52
CA ASN A 64 13.18 10.21 -30.36
C ASN A 64 13.82 11.54 -29.97
N VAL A 65 15.03 11.53 -29.41
CA VAL A 65 15.75 12.77 -29.09
C VAL A 65 16.26 13.47 -30.35
N TYR A 66 16.43 14.79 -30.29
CA TYR A 66 17.05 15.57 -31.33
C TYR A 66 18.08 16.55 -30.71
N PRO A 67 19.35 16.57 -31.20
CA PRO A 67 19.94 15.70 -32.24
C PRO A 67 19.87 14.21 -31.83
N ARG A 68 19.97 13.31 -32.82
CA ARG A 68 19.91 11.85 -32.58
C ARG A 68 21.03 11.42 -31.64
N GLY A 69 20.73 10.54 -30.71
CA GLY A 69 21.71 9.98 -29.77
C GLY A 69 22.32 8.66 -30.28
N SER A 70 23.64 8.53 -30.17
CA SER A 70 24.38 7.35 -30.67
C SER A 70 24.60 6.26 -29.62
N ASN A 71 24.45 6.61 -28.31
CA ASN A 71 24.84 5.79 -27.17
C ASN A 71 23.76 5.67 -26.10
N LEU A 72 22.53 6.10 -26.37
CA LEU A 72 21.42 6.06 -25.39
C LEU A 72 21.04 4.62 -25.05
N ARG A 73 21.01 4.30 -23.78
CA ARG A 73 20.64 2.97 -23.29
C ARG A 73 19.12 2.80 -23.18
N PHE A 74 18.66 1.58 -23.46
CA PHE A 74 17.29 1.16 -23.22
C PHE A 74 17.04 1.07 -21.72
N MET A 75 15.95 1.67 -21.25
CA MET A 75 15.56 1.61 -19.84
C MET A 75 14.72 0.38 -19.53
N THR A 76 14.99 -0.22 -18.38
CA THR A 76 14.22 -1.32 -17.82
C THR A 76 13.78 -0.97 -16.41
N TRP A 77 12.67 -1.58 -15.97
CA TRP A 77 12.16 -1.36 -14.63
C TRP A 77 13.08 -1.89 -13.54
N ASP A 78 13.10 -1.18 -12.41
CA ASP A 78 13.80 -1.59 -11.20
C ASP A 78 12.90 -1.43 -9.96
N VAL A 79 12.63 -2.55 -9.27
CA VAL A 79 11.75 -2.59 -8.10
C VAL A 79 12.36 -1.87 -6.90
N ALA A 80 13.69 -1.91 -6.73
CA ALA A 80 14.33 -1.23 -5.61
C ALA A 80 14.22 0.29 -5.74
N LEU A 81 14.40 0.82 -6.96
CA LEU A 81 14.20 2.23 -7.26
C LEU A 81 12.75 2.68 -7.04
N SER A 82 11.77 1.85 -7.44
CA SER A 82 10.35 2.18 -7.23
C SER A 82 9.96 2.18 -5.74
N ARG A 83 10.50 1.25 -4.96
CA ARG A 83 10.30 1.21 -3.51
C ARG A 83 10.92 2.42 -2.81
N THR A 84 12.09 2.85 -3.23
CA THR A 84 12.73 4.08 -2.75
C THR A 84 11.90 5.32 -3.10
N ALA A 85 11.39 5.41 -4.33
CA ALA A 85 10.48 6.49 -4.74
C ALA A 85 9.21 6.51 -3.88
N ARG A 86 8.59 5.35 -3.63
CA ARG A 86 7.42 5.24 -2.76
C ARG A 86 7.73 5.61 -1.31
N ALA A 87 8.86 5.15 -0.77
CA ALA A 87 9.24 5.45 0.60
C ALA A 87 9.41 6.96 0.83
N TRP A 88 10.02 7.66 -0.13
CA TRP A 88 10.13 9.11 -0.09
C TRP A 88 8.79 9.80 -0.31
N GLY A 89 8.00 9.36 -1.28
CA GLY A 89 6.66 9.88 -1.58
C GLY A 89 5.72 9.87 -0.38
N LYS A 90 5.79 8.84 0.48
CA LYS A 90 4.99 8.73 1.71
C LYS A 90 5.22 9.87 2.70
N LYS A 91 6.33 10.60 2.60
CA LYS A 91 6.58 11.80 3.41
C LYS A 91 5.72 12.99 2.97
N CYS A 92 5.12 12.94 1.77
CA CYS A 92 4.30 14.01 1.20
C CYS A 92 4.99 15.38 1.16
N VAL A 93 6.27 15.40 0.87
CA VAL A 93 7.10 16.59 0.80
C VAL A 93 7.68 16.73 -0.61
N PHE A 94 7.37 17.83 -1.30
CA PHE A 94 7.94 18.11 -2.62
C PHE A 94 9.35 18.71 -2.49
N LYS A 95 10.30 17.86 -2.12
CA LYS A 95 11.73 18.16 -2.01
C LYS A 95 12.55 16.94 -2.42
N PRO A 96 13.75 17.13 -2.99
CA PRO A 96 14.63 16.03 -3.37
C PRO A 96 14.89 15.08 -2.20
N ASN A 97 15.02 13.81 -2.50
CA ASN A 97 15.38 12.80 -1.52
C ASN A 97 16.87 12.92 -1.15
N ILE A 98 17.14 13.25 0.10
CA ILE A 98 18.50 13.50 0.61
C ILE A 98 19.35 12.23 0.72
N HIS A 99 18.74 11.03 0.64
CA HIS A 99 19.41 9.74 0.83
C HIS A 99 19.86 9.10 -0.50
N LEU A 100 19.66 9.75 -1.65
CA LEU A 100 19.99 9.16 -2.96
C LEU A 100 21.48 9.00 -3.22
N GLU A 101 22.33 9.75 -2.51
CA GLU A 101 23.79 9.67 -2.58
C GLU A 101 24.38 8.71 -1.53
N GLU A 102 23.58 8.26 -0.56
CA GLU A 102 24.04 7.38 0.50
C GLU A 102 24.15 5.95 -0.01
N ILE A 103 25.33 5.35 0.17
CA ILE A 103 25.62 3.98 -0.27
C ILE A 103 24.67 3.01 0.44
N HIS A 104 24.03 2.14 -0.34
CA HIS A 104 23.09 1.11 0.11
C HIS A 104 21.78 1.59 0.76
N MET A 105 21.57 2.90 0.94
CA MET A 105 20.31 3.41 1.51
C MET A 105 19.21 3.48 0.45
N ALA A 106 19.53 3.99 -0.72
CA ALA A 106 18.54 4.16 -1.79
C ALA A 106 18.47 2.96 -2.75
N HIS A 107 19.59 2.26 -2.95
CA HIS A 107 19.65 1.05 -3.79
C HIS A 107 20.79 0.13 -3.33
N PRO A 108 20.60 -1.22 -3.39
CA PRO A 108 21.62 -2.17 -2.93
C PRO A 108 22.91 -2.17 -3.76
N THR A 109 22.87 -1.78 -5.03
CA THR A 109 24.01 -1.88 -5.96
C THR A 109 24.41 -0.58 -6.64
N PHE A 110 23.51 0.39 -6.76
CA PHE A 110 23.80 1.65 -7.43
C PHE A 110 24.12 2.76 -6.42
N ASN A 111 25.22 3.45 -6.71
CA ASN A 111 25.59 4.69 -6.03
C ASN A 111 25.28 5.87 -6.95
N GLY A 112 24.70 6.94 -6.39
CA GLY A 112 24.31 8.10 -7.19
C GLY A 112 23.07 7.81 -8.05
N ILE A 113 21.91 8.03 -7.46
CA ILE A 113 20.61 7.83 -8.09
C ILE A 113 20.05 9.19 -8.51
N GLY A 114 19.56 9.26 -9.75
CA GLY A 114 18.83 10.43 -10.23
C GLY A 114 17.38 10.41 -9.79
N GLU A 115 16.76 11.58 -9.70
CA GLU A 115 15.36 11.72 -9.28
C GLU A 115 14.66 12.77 -10.11
N ASN A 116 13.45 12.44 -10.58
CA ASN A 116 12.48 13.38 -11.12
C ASN A 116 11.23 13.38 -10.26
N MET A 117 10.68 14.55 -9.99
CA MET A 117 9.48 14.71 -9.16
C MET A 117 8.42 15.53 -9.90
N TRP A 118 7.17 15.10 -9.76
CA TRP A 118 6.00 15.83 -10.20
C TRP A 118 4.95 15.89 -9.08
N VAL A 119 4.24 17.00 -8.98
CA VAL A 119 3.12 17.18 -8.05
C VAL A 119 1.98 17.89 -8.75
N GLY A 120 0.78 17.41 -8.53
CA GLY A 120 -0.45 17.97 -9.06
C GLY A 120 -1.68 17.42 -8.33
N PRO A 121 -2.90 17.88 -8.71
CA PRO A 121 -4.13 17.27 -8.22
C PRO A 121 -4.19 15.78 -8.59
N GLU A 122 -4.70 14.96 -7.67
CA GLU A 122 -4.75 13.51 -7.84
C GLU A 122 -5.57 13.09 -9.07
N ASN A 123 -6.66 13.79 -9.34
CA ASN A 123 -7.55 13.54 -10.48
C ASN A 123 -6.95 13.98 -11.85
N GLU A 124 -5.87 14.74 -11.85
CA GLU A 124 -5.16 15.15 -13.07
C GLU A 124 -3.92 14.31 -13.34
N PHE A 125 -3.58 13.39 -12.42
CA PHE A 125 -2.40 12.56 -12.58
C PHE A 125 -2.60 11.50 -13.67
N THR A 126 -1.67 11.48 -14.60
CA THR A 126 -1.37 10.35 -15.48
C THR A 126 0.15 10.26 -15.67
N ALA A 127 0.67 9.05 -15.92
CA ALA A 127 2.07 8.85 -16.23
C ALA A 127 2.53 9.75 -17.39
N THR A 128 1.71 9.79 -18.43
CA THR A 128 1.94 10.59 -19.62
C THR A 128 2.04 12.09 -19.32
N VAL A 129 1.14 12.65 -18.50
CA VAL A 129 1.16 14.08 -18.12
C VAL A 129 2.44 14.40 -17.34
N ALA A 130 2.78 13.61 -16.34
CA ALA A 130 3.95 13.86 -15.51
C ALA A 130 5.26 13.74 -16.30
N ILE A 131 5.48 12.63 -17.01
CA ILE A 131 6.74 12.38 -17.75
C ILE A 131 6.90 13.33 -18.92
N LYS A 132 5.82 13.63 -19.67
CA LYS A 132 5.88 14.63 -20.74
C LYS A 132 6.12 16.04 -20.22
N SER A 133 5.66 16.40 -19.01
CA SER A 133 5.98 17.69 -18.40
C SER A 133 7.47 17.83 -18.12
N TRP A 134 8.13 16.78 -17.66
CA TRP A 134 9.59 16.74 -17.48
C TRP A 134 10.32 16.84 -18.82
N TYR A 135 9.86 16.08 -19.82
CA TYR A 135 10.47 16.12 -21.15
C TYR A 135 10.30 17.49 -21.83
N ALA A 136 9.24 18.22 -21.56
CA ALA A 136 8.99 19.56 -22.10
C ALA A 136 10.05 20.60 -21.64
N GLU A 137 10.82 20.32 -20.59
CA GLU A 137 11.97 21.13 -20.18
C GLU A 137 13.07 21.18 -21.27
N LYS A 138 13.04 20.26 -22.25
CA LYS A 138 13.91 20.25 -23.44
C LYS A 138 14.04 21.63 -24.08
N LYS A 139 12.98 22.44 -24.10
CA LYS A 139 12.98 23.79 -24.66
C LYS A 139 13.96 24.76 -23.97
N TYR A 140 14.40 24.43 -22.77
CA TYR A 140 15.36 25.21 -21.98
C TYR A 140 16.79 24.71 -22.12
N PHE A 141 16.99 23.53 -22.74
CA PHE A 141 18.30 22.92 -22.92
C PHE A 141 18.92 23.30 -24.27
N ASN A 142 20.11 23.89 -24.23
CA ASN A 142 20.92 24.11 -25.45
C ASN A 142 21.90 22.95 -25.58
N PHE A 143 21.71 22.13 -26.63
CA PHE A 143 22.51 20.93 -26.84
C PHE A 143 23.94 21.26 -27.27
N GLU A 144 24.16 22.36 -28.01
CA GLU A 144 25.50 22.75 -28.51
C GLU A 144 26.41 23.13 -27.35
N ASN A 145 25.91 23.91 -26.42
CA ASN A 145 26.69 24.40 -25.29
C ASN A 145 26.59 23.49 -24.06
N GLY A 146 25.66 22.53 -24.07
CA GLY A 146 25.39 21.67 -22.90
C GLY A 146 24.81 22.42 -21.70
N THR A 147 24.12 23.55 -21.91
CA THR A 147 23.65 24.44 -20.84
C THR A 147 22.13 24.58 -20.83
N CYS A 148 21.59 24.90 -19.65
CA CYS A 148 20.17 25.16 -19.46
C CYS A 148 19.91 26.65 -19.24
N SER A 149 18.96 27.23 -19.97
CA SER A 149 18.50 28.63 -19.75
C SER A 149 17.58 28.76 -18.53
N LYS A 150 16.90 27.69 -18.17
CA LYS A 150 16.12 27.50 -16.94
C LYS A 150 16.36 26.08 -16.43
N ASN A 151 15.76 25.71 -15.28
CA ASN A 151 15.86 24.32 -14.80
C ASN A 151 15.42 23.35 -15.91
N CYS A 152 16.29 22.42 -16.26
CA CYS A 152 16.06 21.35 -17.22
C CYS A 152 16.57 19.98 -16.72
N SER A 153 16.72 19.85 -15.41
CA SER A 153 17.28 18.65 -14.78
C SER A 153 16.42 17.40 -15.03
N ASN A 154 15.09 17.56 -15.05
CA ASN A 154 14.20 16.43 -15.28
C ASN A 154 14.34 15.92 -16.72
N TYR A 155 14.42 16.82 -17.71
CA TYR A 155 14.69 16.44 -19.10
C TYR A 155 16.04 15.74 -19.21
N MET A 156 17.11 16.34 -18.64
CA MET A 156 18.47 15.79 -18.70
C MET A 156 18.51 14.36 -18.12
N GLN A 157 17.80 14.11 -17.03
CA GLN A 157 17.74 12.80 -16.43
C GLN A 157 17.00 11.77 -17.30
N ILE A 158 15.88 12.13 -17.93
CA ILE A 158 15.18 11.24 -18.86
C ILE A 158 16.09 10.78 -20.00
N VAL A 159 16.88 11.70 -20.56
CA VAL A 159 17.72 11.43 -21.72
C VAL A 159 19.19 11.18 -21.36
N TRP A 160 19.49 10.86 -20.10
CA TRP A 160 20.85 10.55 -19.68
C TRP A 160 21.31 9.20 -20.25
N ASP A 161 22.42 9.21 -20.96
CA ASP A 161 22.91 8.05 -21.74
C ASP A 161 23.21 6.83 -20.83
N ASN A 162 23.85 7.06 -19.68
CA ASN A 162 24.25 6.01 -18.78
C ASN A 162 23.10 5.42 -17.94
N SER A 163 21.97 6.12 -17.81
CA SER A 163 20.82 5.60 -17.09
C SER A 163 20.13 4.50 -17.91
N TYR A 164 19.94 3.33 -17.28
CA TYR A 164 19.28 2.18 -17.90
C TYR A 164 18.29 1.47 -16.95
N LYS A 165 18.18 1.94 -15.73
CA LYS A 165 17.18 1.50 -14.75
C LYS A 165 16.30 2.67 -14.35
N VAL A 166 14.99 2.40 -14.25
CA VAL A 166 14.00 3.36 -13.78
C VAL A 166 13.01 2.66 -12.86
N GLY A 167 12.65 3.32 -11.77
CA GLY A 167 11.61 2.86 -10.87
C GLY A 167 10.81 4.05 -10.37
N CYS A 168 9.49 4.01 -10.55
CA CYS A 168 8.59 5.11 -10.24
C CYS A 168 7.55 4.70 -9.21
N ALA A 169 7.02 5.68 -8.48
CA ALA A 169 5.86 5.51 -7.63
C ALA A 169 5.05 6.80 -7.57
N VAL A 170 3.74 6.65 -7.50
CA VAL A 170 2.83 7.76 -7.20
C VAL A 170 2.21 7.55 -5.81
N THR A 171 2.14 8.62 -5.04
CA THR A 171 1.65 8.58 -3.66
C THR A 171 0.56 9.63 -3.47
N PRO A 172 -0.64 9.23 -3.00
CA PRO A 172 -1.68 10.18 -2.64
C PRO A 172 -1.30 10.91 -1.35
N CYS A 173 -1.47 12.23 -1.36
CA CYS A 173 -1.17 13.09 -0.24
C CYS A 173 -2.35 14.00 0.08
N LYS A 174 -2.73 14.11 1.36
CA LYS A 174 -3.82 15.00 1.77
C LYS A 174 -3.60 16.43 1.31
N ARG A 175 -2.35 16.90 1.38
CA ARG A 175 -1.95 18.25 0.96
C ARG A 175 -0.45 18.31 0.71
N ILE A 176 -0.05 18.92 -0.41
CA ILE A 176 1.33 19.34 -0.68
C ILE A 176 1.28 20.81 -1.10
N GLN A 177 1.99 21.69 -0.39
CA GLN A 177 1.91 23.14 -0.60
C GLN A 177 0.45 23.64 -0.61
N ASN A 178 -0.02 24.17 -1.73
CA ASN A 178 -1.38 24.70 -1.89
C ASN A 178 -2.36 23.70 -2.53
N ILE A 179 -1.89 22.49 -2.91
CA ILE A 179 -2.69 21.48 -3.59
C ILE A 179 -3.27 20.54 -2.53
N ARG A 180 -4.62 20.44 -2.47
CA ARG A 180 -5.33 19.42 -1.68
C ARG A 180 -5.56 18.20 -2.55
N HIS A 181 -5.61 17.01 -1.93
CA HIS A 181 -5.71 15.73 -2.65
C HIS A 181 -4.67 15.69 -3.77
N ALA A 182 -3.40 15.81 -3.38
CA ALA A 182 -2.28 15.87 -4.30
C ALA A 182 -1.75 14.47 -4.60
N ALA A 183 -1.38 14.22 -5.86
CA ALA A 183 -0.53 13.11 -6.25
C ALA A 183 0.93 13.58 -6.29
N LEU A 184 1.80 12.92 -5.54
CA LEU A 184 3.24 13.08 -5.62
C LEU A 184 3.81 11.91 -6.40
N PHE A 185 4.31 12.20 -7.60
CA PHE A 185 4.90 11.22 -8.49
C PHE A 185 6.41 11.40 -8.54
N ILE A 186 7.14 10.31 -8.29
CA ILE A 186 8.60 10.30 -8.23
C ILE A 186 9.10 9.15 -9.10
N CYS A 187 10.09 9.44 -9.97
CA CYS A 187 10.87 8.43 -10.67
C CYS A 187 12.33 8.54 -10.27
N ASN A 188 12.90 7.41 -9.86
CA ASN A 188 14.33 7.26 -9.58
C ASN A 188 15.01 6.55 -10.75
N TYR A 189 16.25 6.97 -11.05
CA TYR A 189 17.01 6.49 -12.20
C TYR A 189 18.39 6.01 -11.77
N ALA A 190 18.86 4.93 -12.36
CA ALA A 190 20.20 4.43 -12.06
C ALA A 190 20.96 4.02 -13.33
N PRO A 191 22.26 4.34 -13.41
CA PRO A 191 22.93 5.40 -12.66
C PRO A 191 22.31 6.78 -12.84
N GLY A 192 22.48 7.68 -11.86
CA GLY A 192 21.95 9.04 -11.94
C GLY A 192 22.67 9.91 -12.97
N GLY A 193 21.97 10.89 -13.50
CA GLY A 193 22.52 11.90 -14.37
C GLY A 193 23.22 13.04 -13.62
N ALA A 194 24.14 13.72 -14.29
CA ALA A 194 24.81 14.91 -13.77
C ALA A 194 24.70 16.07 -14.77
N LEU A 195 24.59 17.29 -14.24
CA LEU A 195 24.50 18.49 -15.08
C LEU A 195 25.86 18.93 -15.67
N SER A 196 26.91 18.18 -15.40
CA SER A 196 28.30 18.57 -15.76
C SER A 196 28.70 18.32 -17.22
N ARG A 197 27.87 17.58 -17.99
CA ARG A 197 28.13 17.26 -19.39
C ARG A 197 26.83 17.16 -20.20
N ARG A 198 26.97 17.03 -21.52
CA ARG A 198 25.83 16.68 -22.37
C ARG A 198 25.22 15.34 -21.94
N PRO A 199 23.89 15.17 -21.98
CA PRO A 199 23.23 13.96 -21.52
C PRO A 199 23.49 12.73 -22.39
N TYR A 200 23.85 12.91 -23.64
CA TYR A 200 24.20 11.85 -24.59
C TYR A 200 25.10 12.35 -25.71
N GLU A 201 25.73 11.42 -26.43
CA GLU A 201 26.55 11.70 -27.59
C GLU A 201 25.71 11.79 -28.88
N PRO A 202 25.82 12.88 -29.67
CA PRO A 202 25.08 12.99 -30.90
C PRO A 202 25.66 12.06 -31.97
N GLY A 203 24.80 11.53 -32.83
CA GLY A 203 25.22 10.66 -33.96
C GLY A 203 24.09 9.75 -34.43
N VAL A 204 24.45 8.83 -35.32
CA VAL A 204 23.53 7.80 -35.76
C VAL A 204 23.23 6.87 -34.58
N PHE A 205 21.96 6.56 -34.39
CA PHE A 205 21.53 5.71 -33.28
C PHE A 205 22.27 4.37 -33.25
N CYS A 206 22.52 3.86 -32.07
CA CYS A 206 23.18 2.59 -31.75
C CYS A 206 24.62 2.45 -32.26
N THR A 207 25.25 3.48 -32.87
CA THR A 207 26.62 3.36 -33.39
C THR A 207 27.69 3.33 -32.32
N ARG A 208 27.34 3.77 -31.09
CA ARG A 208 28.23 3.76 -29.91
C ARG A 208 27.68 2.90 -28.77
N CYS A 209 26.88 1.89 -29.10
CA CYS A 209 26.51 0.85 -28.16
C CYS A 209 27.71 -0.03 -27.81
N GLY A 210 27.67 -0.69 -26.67
CA GLY A 210 28.67 -1.69 -26.29
C GLY A 210 28.68 -2.89 -27.27
N ASN A 211 29.79 -3.61 -27.31
CA ASN A 211 30.00 -4.74 -28.24
C ASN A 211 28.96 -5.90 -28.06
N ARG A 212 28.23 -5.92 -26.97
CA ARG A 212 27.21 -6.94 -26.67
C ARG A 212 25.79 -6.38 -26.64
N ASP A 213 25.63 -5.11 -26.95
CA ASP A 213 24.33 -4.47 -26.96
C ASP A 213 23.61 -4.72 -28.28
N LYS A 214 22.31 -5.01 -28.18
CA LYS A 214 21.41 -5.06 -29.33
C LYS A 214 20.74 -3.69 -29.50
N CYS A 215 20.67 -3.22 -30.76
CA CYS A 215 19.87 -2.03 -31.06
C CYS A 215 18.38 -2.38 -31.02
N THR A 216 17.65 -1.79 -30.08
CA THR A 216 16.20 -1.96 -29.89
C THR A 216 15.57 -0.58 -29.81
N ASP A 217 14.63 -0.26 -30.70
CA ASP A 217 13.91 1.03 -30.72
C ASP A 217 14.85 2.24 -30.68
N PHE A 218 15.94 2.17 -31.47
CA PHE A 218 17.00 3.18 -31.54
C PHE A 218 17.86 3.34 -30.28
N LEU A 219 17.78 2.40 -29.34
CA LEU A 219 18.47 2.39 -28.05
C LEU A 219 19.38 1.16 -27.92
N CYS A 220 20.46 1.34 -27.15
CA CYS A 220 21.41 0.28 -26.82
C CYS A 220 20.80 -0.61 -25.72
N ASN A 221 20.36 -1.81 -26.08
CA ASN A 221 19.77 -2.76 -25.17
C ASN A 221 20.76 -3.87 -24.82
N TYR A 222 21.17 -3.91 -23.57
CA TYR A 222 22.11 -4.88 -23.04
C TYR A 222 21.38 -6.02 -22.34
N GLN A 223 21.14 -7.10 -23.05
CA GLN A 223 20.32 -8.22 -22.60
C GLN A 223 20.97 -9.13 -21.54
N PHE A 224 22.30 -9.07 -21.33
CA PHE A 224 23.02 -10.12 -20.61
C PHE A 224 23.39 -9.82 -19.15
N TRP A 225 23.32 -8.58 -18.67
CA TRP A 225 23.91 -8.24 -17.37
C TRP A 225 22.94 -8.10 -16.21
N TYR A 226 21.66 -8.03 -16.49
CA TYR A 226 20.69 -7.99 -15.42
C TYR A 226 19.64 -9.06 -15.71
N PRO A 227 19.41 -9.97 -14.74
CA PRO A 227 18.18 -10.70 -14.81
C PRO A 227 17.11 -9.64 -15.05
N SER A 228 16.33 -9.79 -16.11
CA SER A 228 15.09 -9.06 -16.23
C SER A 228 14.43 -9.25 -14.88
N TRP A 229 14.43 -8.22 -14.02
CA TRP A 229 13.59 -8.25 -12.87
C TRP A 229 12.24 -8.52 -13.46
N GLU A 230 11.77 -9.73 -13.24
CA GLU A 230 10.49 -10.14 -13.77
C GLU A 230 9.56 -9.02 -13.34
N VAL A 231 8.97 -8.33 -14.31
CA VAL A 231 7.87 -7.41 -14.06
C VAL A 231 6.99 -8.15 -13.10
N PRO A 232 6.69 -7.63 -11.89
CA PRO A 232 5.95 -8.38 -10.90
C PRO A 232 4.75 -8.95 -11.63
N ARG A 233 4.65 -10.27 -11.70
CA ARG A 233 3.54 -10.89 -12.42
C ARG A 233 2.29 -10.30 -11.82
N PRO A 234 1.32 -9.86 -12.62
CA PRO A 234 0.05 -9.45 -12.06
C PRO A 234 -0.35 -10.55 -11.10
N ILE A 235 -0.84 -10.20 -9.92
CA ILE A 235 -1.41 -11.19 -8.99
C ILE A 235 -2.67 -11.71 -9.69
N ILE A 236 -2.45 -12.48 -10.74
CA ILE A 236 -3.49 -13.29 -11.35
C ILE A 236 -3.75 -14.34 -10.29
N CYS A 237 -4.96 -14.29 -9.76
CA CYS A 237 -5.41 -15.31 -8.84
C CYS A 237 -5.26 -16.65 -9.57
N ASP A 238 -4.23 -17.40 -9.22
CA ASP A 238 -3.96 -18.70 -9.79
C ASP A 238 -5.11 -19.68 -9.44
N PRO A 239 -5.20 -20.84 -10.06
CA PRO A 239 -6.26 -21.80 -9.76
C PRO A 239 -6.37 -22.14 -8.27
N LEU A 240 -5.27 -22.11 -7.53
CA LEU A 240 -5.25 -22.33 -6.09
C LEU A 240 -5.90 -21.17 -5.32
N CYS A 241 -5.60 -19.93 -5.71
CA CYS A 241 -6.23 -18.75 -5.14
C CYS A 241 -7.74 -18.74 -5.38
N ILE A 242 -8.19 -19.06 -6.60
CA ILE A 242 -9.62 -19.19 -6.96
C ILE A 242 -10.26 -20.29 -6.12
N PHE A 243 -9.62 -21.43 -5.97
CA PHE A 243 -10.10 -22.54 -5.15
C PHE A 243 -10.27 -22.12 -3.69
N VAL A 244 -9.29 -21.42 -3.10
CA VAL A 244 -9.37 -20.94 -1.71
C VAL A 244 -10.50 -19.90 -1.55
N LEU A 245 -10.70 -19.01 -2.52
CA LEU A 245 -11.81 -18.07 -2.50
C LEU A 245 -13.17 -18.75 -2.57
N LEU A 246 -13.33 -19.73 -3.45
CA LEU A 246 -14.55 -20.53 -3.56
C LEU A 246 -14.80 -21.34 -2.29
N LEU A 247 -13.76 -21.91 -1.70
CA LEU A 247 -13.86 -22.64 -0.44
C LEU A 247 -14.32 -21.74 0.72
N ARG A 248 -13.78 -20.52 0.81
CA ARG A 248 -14.20 -19.52 1.81
C ARG A 248 -15.65 -19.11 1.62
N LEU A 249 -16.07 -18.89 0.38
CA LEU A 249 -17.45 -18.55 0.06
C LEU A 249 -18.40 -19.70 0.42
N LEU A 250 -18.04 -20.92 0.08
CA LEU A 250 -18.82 -22.13 0.43
C LEU A 250 -18.95 -22.28 1.95
N PHE A 251 -17.84 -22.10 2.69
CA PHE A 251 -17.84 -22.17 4.14
C PHE A 251 -18.73 -21.09 4.76
N PHE A 252 -18.67 -19.87 4.24
CA PHE A 252 -19.54 -18.77 4.67
C PHE A 252 -21.02 -19.08 4.44
N ILE A 253 -21.38 -19.59 3.26
CA ILE A 253 -22.76 -20.01 2.94
C ILE A 253 -23.21 -21.11 3.90
N MET A 254 -22.36 -22.11 4.15
CA MET A 254 -22.65 -23.19 5.10
C MET A 254 -22.90 -22.65 6.51
N CYS A 255 -22.09 -21.71 7.01
CA CYS A 255 -22.30 -21.07 8.30
C CYS A 255 -23.64 -20.33 8.36
N VAL A 256 -23.99 -19.58 7.31
CA VAL A 256 -25.28 -18.88 7.24
C VAL A 256 -26.44 -19.87 7.24
N ILE A 257 -26.36 -20.96 6.49
CA ILE A 257 -27.40 -22.01 6.44
C ILE A 257 -27.55 -22.66 7.83
N ILE A 258 -26.45 -23.00 8.50
CA ILE A 258 -26.46 -23.58 9.85
C ILE A 258 -27.15 -22.62 10.82
N VAL A 259 -26.79 -21.34 10.80
CA VAL A 259 -27.43 -20.32 11.67
C VAL A 259 -28.93 -20.23 11.40
N LEU A 260 -29.34 -20.20 10.12
CA LEU A 260 -30.74 -20.12 9.74
C LEU A 260 -31.56 -21.38 10.12
N ILE A 261 -30.91 -22.56 10.14
CA ILE A 261 -31.54 -23.80 10.56
C ILE A 261 -31.61 -23.89 12.10
N VAL A 262 -30.53 -23.54 12.79
CA VAL A 262 -30.43 -23.66 14.25
C VAL A 262 -31.27 -22.61 14.97
N GLN A 263 -31.33 -21.38 14.43
CA GLN A 263 -32.04 -20.25 15.05
C GLN A 263 -33.53 -20.52 15.37
N PRO A 264 -34.34 -21.18 14.49
CA PRO A 264 -35.72 -21.50 14.84
C PRO A 264 -35.86 -22.64 15.86
N TYR A 265 -34.86 -23.51 15.99
CA TYR A 265 -34.90 -24.61 17.00
C TYR A 265 -34.40 -24.17 18.37
N PHE A 266 -33.53 -23.15 18.41
CA PHE A 266 -32.92 -22.63 19.63
C PHE A 266 -33.02 -21.10 19.68
N PRO A 267 -34.22 -20.51 19.76
CA PRO A 267 -34.43 -19.06 19.70
C PRO A 267 -33.79 -18.30 20.89
N ASN A 268 -33.48 -18.99 21.99
CA ASN A 268 -33.02 -18.37 23.23
C ASN A 268 -31.57 -18.68 23.61
N ILE A 269 -30.76 -19.22 22.68
CA ILE A 269 -29.37 -19.65 22.98
C ILE A 269 -28.50 -18.52 23.55
N LEU A 270 -28.82 -17.25 23.22
CA LEU A 270 -28.12 -16.07 23.73
C LEU A 270 -28.80 -15.46 25.00
N LEU A 271 -30.06 -15.77 25.24
CA LEU A 271 -30.82 -15.24 26.39
C LEU A 271 -30.65 -16.10 27.65
N GLU A 272 -30.40 -17.39 27.48
CA GLU A 272 -30.22 -18.30 28.60
C GLU A 272 -28.94 -18.00 29.44
N GLN A 273 -27.89 -17.50 28.80
CA GLN A 273 -26.68 -17.05 29.53
C GLN A 273 -26.89 -15.76 30.36
N GLN A 274 -27.86 -14.94 30.02
CA GLN A 274 -28.17 -13.74 30.81
C GLN A 274 -29.15 -13.98 31.96
N MET A 275 -29.92 -15.09 31.92
CA MET A 275 -30.92 -15.41 32.98
C MET A 275 -30.38 -16.23 34.15
N VAL A 276 -29.16 -16.77 34.04
CA VAL A 276 -28.50 -17.49 35.15
C VAL A 276 -28.02 -16.52 36.27
N PHE A 277 -28.02 -15.23 36.01
CA PHE A 277 -27.71 -14.19 37.02
C PHE A 277 -28.92 -13.41 37.51
N THR A 278 -30.11 -14.00 37.58
CA THR A 278 -31.22 -13.38 38.32
C THR A 278 -31.22 -13.75 39.80
N PRO A 279 -31.63 -12.81 40.65
CA PRO A 279 -31.28 -12.75 42.08
C PRO A 279 -32.05 -13.70 43.01
N GLU A 280 -32.37 -14.92 42.61
CA GLU A 280 -32.93 -15.93 43.50
C GLU A 280 -31.91 -16.47 44.52
N LEU A 281 -30.61 -16.23 44.29
CA LEU A 281 -29.55 -16.60 45.24
C LEU A 281 -29.42 -15.63 46.41
N SER A 282 -30.13 -14.50 46.42
CA SER A 282 -30.06 -13.53 47.51
C SER A 282 -31.02 -13.79 48.67
N ILE A 283 -31.90 -14.79 48.55
CA ILE A 283 -32.92 -15.05 49.63
C ILE A 283 -32.57 -16.26 50.50
N ILE A 284 -31.64 -17.15 50.06
CA ILE A 284 -31.29 -18.37 50.83
C ILE A 284 -30.03 -18.19 51.69
N GLU A 285 -29.18 -17.18 51.47
CA GLU A 285 -27.93 -17.02 52.23
C GLU A 285 -27.93 -16.01 53.37
N LYS A 286 -29.12 -15.59 53.89
CA LYS A 286 -29.16 -14.79 55.12
C LYS A 286 -29.17 -15.60 56.36
N GLY A 287 -28.71 -16.86 56.35
CA GLY A 287 -28.77 -17.70 57.53
C GLY A 287 -27.66 -18.72 57.70
N LYS A 288 -26.41 -18.48 57.45
CA LYS A 288 -25.23 -19.16 58.07
C LYS A 288 -24.04 -19.08 57.07
N GLY A 289 -23.20 -18.09 57.16
CA GLY A 289 -21.95 -18.15 56.40
C GLY A 289 -21.05 -16.90 56.41
N GLY A 290 -21.39 -15.92 57.24
CA GLY A 290 -20.68 -14.63 57.25
C GLY A 290 -19.26 -14.64 57.83
N ARG A 291 -18.60 -15.79 57.91
CA ARG A 291 -17.23 -15.88 58.46
C ARG A 291 -16.23 -16.68 57.60
N LYS A 292 -16.67 -17.29 56.51
CA LYS A 292 -15.77 -18.03 55.61
C LYS A 292 -15.44 -17.27 54.32
N ALA A 293 -16.37 -16.45 53.83
CA ALA A 293 -16.15 -15.66 52.59
C ALA A 293 -15.14 -14.52 52.81
N GLU A 294 -15.19 -13.87 53.98
CA GLU A 294 -14.27 -12.76 54.32
C GLU A 294 -12.78 -13.21 54.43
N LYS A 295 -12.54 -14.48 54.78
CA LYS A 295 -11.19 -15.06 54.86
C LYS A 295 -10.63 -15.55 53.52
N GLU A 296 -11.46 -15.87 52.53
CA GLU A 296 -11.02 -16.24 51.21
C GLU A 296 -10.78 -15.00 50.32
N GLU A 297 -11.53 -13.93 50.52
CA GLU A 297 -11.35 -12.67 49.83
C GLU A 297 -10.04 -11.95 50.24
N ASP A 298 -9.74 -11.97 51.54
CA ASP A 298 -8.47 -11.44 52.09
C ASP A 298 -7.26 -12.27 51.66
N LYS A 299 -7.41 -13.58 51.42
CA LYS A 299 -6.32 -14.44 50.94
C LYS A 299 -6.02 -14.22 49.48
N MET A 300 -7.05 -14.06 48.63
CA MET A 300 -6.87 -13.74 47.20
C MET A 300 -6.27 -12.36 46.99
N LYS A 301 -6.60 -11.40 47.84
CA LYS A 301 -6.03 -10.06 47.75
C LYS A 301 -4.52 -10.04 48.13
N TYR A 302 -4.17 -10.84 49.12
CA TYR A 302 -2.77 -10.96 49.57
C TYR A 302 -1.90 -11.73 48.57
N GLU A 303 -2.44 -12.73 47.85
CA GLU A 303 -1.74 -13.45 46.79
C GLU A 303 -1.56 -12.58 45.54
N GLY A 304 -2.53 -11.74 45.18
CA GLY A 304 -2.43 -10.80 44.03
C GLY A 304 -1.42 -9.65 44.24
N GLU A 305 -1.34 -9.13 45.48
CA GLU A 305 -0.35 -8.08 45.82
C GLU A 305 1.08 -8.62 45.83
N LYS A 306 1.28 -9.91 46.02
CA LYS A 306 2.59 -10.55 46.03
C LYS A 306 3.11 -10.86 44.63
N GLU A 307 2.21 -11.20 43.70
CA GLU A 307 2.55 -11.38 42.27
C GLU A 307 2.89 -10.05 41.61
N GLU A 308 2.24 -8.94 41.97
CA GLU A 308 2.58 -7.59 41.45
C GLU A 308 3.92 -7.04 42.01
N GLU A 309 4.35 -7.47 43.19
CA GLU A 309 5.65 -7.09 43.76
C GLU A 309 6.79 -7.91 43.12
N GLU A 310 6.59 -9.19 42.82
CA GLU A 310 7.57 -10.05 42.17
C GLU A 310 7.79 -9.63 40.69
N GLU A 311 6.73 -9.23 39.95
CA GLU A 311 6.88 -8.70 38.58
C GLU A 311 7.64 -7.36 38.53
N LYS A 312 7.52 -6.53 39.56
CA LYS A 312 8.26 -5.24 39.60
C LYS A 312 9.73 -5.41 39.98
N GLU A 313 10.09 -6.43 40.73
CA GLU A 313 11.48 -6.74 41.05
C GLU A 313 12.21 -7.36 39.84
N GLU A 314 11.51 -8.16 39.01
CA GLU A 314 12.10 -8.70 37.76
C GLU A 314 12.30 -7.61 36.70
N GLU A 315 11.43 -6.59 36.59
CA GLU A 315 11.61 -5.47 35.66
C GLU A 315 12.74 -4.50 36.07
N GLU A 316 13.06 -4.39 37.39
CA GLU A 316 14.18 -3.56 37.85
C GLU A 316 15.54 -4.28 37.66
N GLU A 317 15.61 -5.61 37.71
CA GLU A 317 16.86 -6.35 37.44
C GLU A 317 17.22 -6.40 35.95
N GLU A 318 16.26 -6.40 35.00
CA GLU A 318 16.54 -6.31 33.55
C GLU A 318 16.97 -4.89 33.10
N GLY A 319 16.66 -3.85 33.88
CA GLY A 319 17.00 -2.46 33.56
C GLY A 319 18.47 -2.08 33.84
N ASP A 320 19.19 -2.83 34.65
CA ASP A 320 20.58 -2.53 35.03
C ASP A 320 21.66 -3.29 34.23
N GLU A 321 21.26 -4.14 33.25
CA GLU A 321 22.19 -4.85 32.35
C GLU A 321 22.27 -4.31 30.88
N LEU A 322 21.79 -3.10 30.60
CA LEU A 322 21.90 -2.50 29.26
C LEU A 322 22.72 -1.22 29.29
#